data_5c96c78f28448fea840d2881e550e2c7
#
_entry.id   5c96c78f28448fea840d2881e550e2c7
#
_cell.length_a   1.000
_cell.length_b   1.000
_cell.length_c   1.000
_cell.angle_alpha   90.00
_cell.angle_beta   90.00
_cell.angle_gamma   90.00
#
_symmetry.space_group_name_H-M   'P 1'
#
loop_
_entity.id
_entity.type
_entity.pdbx_description
1 polymer ?
#
loop_
_entity_poly.entity_id
_entity_poly.type
_entity_poly.pdbx_seq_one_letter_code
_entity_poly.pdbx_strand_id
1 'polypeptide(L)'
;MNLVRDIMSMEWVESVDFGVPARQQVGSWWTPSPSDREIAEGILRGNLRLEPHPNWVFGSQIEWDADPFNQRNWTFQLHSMKWLDVVRRTAEQSPEDSEFARFWVHTVFDWSARYLNAVDHPVAWMDMADGMRTIEFVLGAKLVPDDLFREYLDILRLHAEKLADPSRRVGGNHGLHQLQGLLVVASFLRDDELKLSAATDLVGLFNSEYDVEGTNKEGALAYHDLNYHWWQLAFDRLELEGIKLGSASRRLEDSRKHLAQFVR
;
A
#
# COMPACT_ATOMS: atom_id res chain seq x y z
N MET A 1 17.36 -18.86 18.33
CA MET A 1 16.12 -19.42 17.80
C MET A 1 15.88 -18.72 16.47
N ASN A 2 15.77 -19.48 15.38
CA ASN A 2 15.95 -18.92 14.03
C ASN A 2 14.67 -18.21 13.59
N LEU A 3 14.60 -16.87 13.71
CA LEU A 3 13.49 -16.02 13.23
C LEU A 3 13.07 -16.37 11.80
N VAL A 4 14.04 -16.75 10.96
CA VAL A 4 13.83 -17.16 9.56
C VAL A 4 13.00 -18.45 9.44
N ARG A 5 13.04 -19.34 10.43
CA ARG A 5 12.30 -20.62 10.40
C ARG A 5 10.82 -20.42 10.77
N ASP A 6 10.53 -19.47 11.65
CA ASP A 6 9.16 -19.17 12.09
C ASP A 6 8.40 -18.31 11.06
N ILE A 7 9.12 -17.51 10.27
CA ILE A 7 8.55 -16.70 9.17
C ILE A 7 8.27 -17.56 7.91
N MET A 8 8.82 -18.76 7.84
CA MET A 8 8.70 -19.63 6.65
C MET A 8 7.50 -20.59 6.71
N SER A 9 6.68 -20.60 7.77
CA SER A 9 5.48 -21.41 7.79
C SER A 9 4.31 -20.65 7.18
N MET A 10 3.64 -21.22 6.18
CA MET A 10 2.40 -20.67 5.60
C MET A 10 1.32 -20.48 6.68
N GLU A 11 1.26 -21.33 7.69
CA GLU A 11 0.38 -21.18 8.86
C GLU A 11 0.55 -19.80 9.54
N TRP A 12 1.77 -19.27 9.56
CA TRP A 12 1.98 -17.94 10.13
C TRP A 12 1.43 -16.82 9.23
N VAL A 13 1.58 -16.92 7.91
CA VAL A 13 1.02 -15.96 6.95
C VAL A 13 -0.51 -15.95 7.05
N GLU A 14 -1.14 -17.11 7.14
CA GLU A 14 -2.59 -17.25 7.32
C GLU A 14 -3.07 -16.73 8.69
N SER A 15 -2.22 -16.77 9.71
CA SER A 15 -2.55 -16.29 11.07
C SER A 15 -2.41 -14.78 11.22
N VAL A 16 -1.79 -14.07 10.27
CA VAL A 16 -1.63 -12.61 10.32
C VAL A 16 -2.93 -11.96 9.86
N ASP A 17 -3.78 -11.65 10.79
CA ASP A 17 -4.92 -10.77 10.57
C ASP A 17 -4.42 -9.32 10.55
N PHE A 18 -4.34 -8.73 9.37
CA PHE A 18 -4.03 -7.31 9.21
C PHE A 18 -5.21 -6.40 9.63
N GLY A 19 -6.36 -6.98 9.95
CA GLY A 19 -7.56 -6.35 10.50
C GLY A 19 -8.22 -5.29 9.62
N VAL A 20 -7.44 -4.57 8.83
CA VAL A 20 -7.91 -3.54 7.90
C VAL A 20 -8.06 -4.16 6.51
N PRO A 21 -9.26 -4.14 5.91
CA PRO A 21 -9.45 -4.67 4.56
C PRO A 21 -8.48 -4.08 3.54
N ALA A 22 -7.99 -4.89 2.62
CA ALA A 22 -7.03 -4.49 1.59
C ALA A 22 -7.42 -3.19 0.86
N ARG A 23 -8.71 -3.08 0.49
CA ARG A 23 -9.26 -1.88 -0.15
C ARG A 23 -9.09 -0.58 0.66
N GLN A 24 -9.13 -0.67 1.99
CA GLN A 24 -8.95 0.49 2.85
C GLN A 24 -7.49 0.90 2.92
N GLN A 25 -6.56 -0.06 2.82
CA GLN A 25 -5.13 0.23 2.87
C GLN A 25 -4.58 0.77 1.55
N VAL A 26 -5.14 0.38 0.42
CA VAL A 26 -4.71 0.85 -0.90
C VAL A 26 -5.51 2.03 -1.45
N GLY A 27 -6.55 2.46 -0.75
CA GLY A 27 -7.34 3.65 -1.10
C GLY A 27 -8.84 3.41 -1.03
N SER A 28 -9.55 4.42 -0.56
CA SER A 28 -11.00 4.37 -0.27
C SER A 28 -11.91 4.23 -1.50
N TRP A 29 -11.40 4.51 -2.68
CA TRP A 29 -12.16 4.39 -3.94
C TRP A 29 -12.26 2.97 -4.50
N TRP A 30 -11.59 2.00 -3.91
CA TRP A 30 -11.65 0.60 -4.32
C TRP A 30 -12.67 -0.16 -3.47
N THR A 31 -13.92 0.08 -3.71
CA THR A 31 -14.99 -0.73 -3.12
C THR A 31 -15.11 -2.04 -3.91
N PRO A 32 -15.15 -3.22 -3.26
CA PRO A 32 -15.44 -4.47 -3.95
C PRO A 32 -16.71 -4.36 -4.78
N SER A 33 -16.62 -4.75 -6.03
CA SER A 33 -17.70 -4.66 -6.99
C SER A 33 -17.92 -6.03 -7.65
N PRO A 34 -19.15 -6.36 -8.07
CA PRO A 34 -19.40 -7.53 -8.91
C PRO A 34 -18.56 -7.55 -10.20
N SER A 35 -18.08 -6.40 -10.65
CA SER A 35 -17.20 -6.28 -11.82
C SER A 35 -15.70 -6.51 -11.51
N ASP A 36 -15.30 -6.77 -10.27
CA ASP A 36 -13.89 -6.97 -9.92
C ASP A 36 -13.27 -8.12 -10.71
N ARG A 37 -13.99 -9.23 -10.86
CA ARG A 37 -13.53 -10.37 -11.66
C ARG A 37 -13.35 -9.99 -13.13
N GLU A 38 -14.27 -9.26 -13.72
CA GLU A 38 -14.18 -8.79 -15.11
C GLU A 38 -12.97 -7.86 -15.32
N ILE A 39 -12.72 -6.98 -14.36
CA ILE A 39 -11.54 -6.10 -14.37
C ILE A 39 -10.25 -6.92 -14.27
N ALA A 40 -10.19 -7.87 -13.32
CA ALA A 40 -9.04 -8.75 -13.17
C ALA A 40 -8.77 -9.59 -14.43
N GLU A 41 -9.79 -10.17 -15.04
CA GLU A 41 -9.69 -10.87 -16.32
C GLU A 41 -9.22 -9.96 -17.46
N GLY A 42 -9.67 -8.70 -17.46
CA GLY A 42 -9.19 -7.68 -18.39
C GLY A 42 -7.68 -7.46 -18.26
N ILE A 43 -7.20 -7.34 -17.01
CA ILE A 43 -5.77 -7.17 -16.71
C ILE A 43 -4.97 -8.40 -17.17
N LEU A 44 -5.44 -9.61 -16.88
CA LEU A 44 -4.78 -10.85 -17.36
C LEU A 44 -4.68 -10.91 -18.88
N ARG A 45 -5.67 -10.33 -19.60
CA ARG A 45 -5.63 -10.21 -21.08
C ARG A 45 -4.79 -9.04 -21.58
N GLY A 46 -4.06 -8.36 -20.71
CA GLY A 46 -3.17 -7.26 -21.08
C GLY A 46 -3.85 -5.89 -21.15
N ASN A 47 -5.04 -5.72 -20.57
CA ASN A 47 -5.76 -4.45 -20.55
C ASN A 47 -5.67 -3.82 -19.17
N LEU A 48 -5.04 -2.66 -19.06
CA LEU A 48 -4.90 -1.92 -17.80
C LEU A 48 -5.48 -0.52 -17.95
N ARG A 49 -6.42 -0.19 -17.07
CA ARG A 49 -6.98 1.16 -16.96
C ARG A 49 -6.65 1.75 -15.60
N LEU A 50 -5.89 2.83 -15.61
CA LEU A 50 -5.51 3.61 -14.41
C LEU A 50 -6.20 4.98 -14.50
N GLU A 51 -7.31 5.15 -13.80
CA GLU A 51 -8.09 6.40 -13.87
C GLU A 51 -7.24 7.62 -13.46
N PRO A 52 -7.35 8.77 -14.13
CA PRO A 52 -8.34 9.09 -15.19
C PRO A 52 -7.85 8.77 -16.62
N HIS A 53 -6.82 7.95 -16.78
CA HIS A 53 -6.21 7.69 -18.09
C HIS A 53 -7.02 6.69 -18.91
N PRO A 54 -6.88 6.73 -20.26
CA PRO A 54 -7.45 5.72 -21.14
C PRO A 54 -6.91 4.32 -20.85
N ASN A 55 -7.60 3.30 -21.39
CA ASN A 55 -7.10 1.93 -21.32
C ASN A 55 -5.77 1.79 -22.07
N TRP A 56 -4.81 1.11 -21.45
CA TRP A 56 -3.53 0.74 -22.06
C TRP A 56 -3.47 -0.77 -22.26
N VAL A 57 -2.99 -1.17 -23.43
CA VAL A 57 -2.81 -2.58 -23.78
C VAL A 57 -1.33 -2.90 -23.78
N PHE A 58 -0.89 -3.75 -22.83
CA PHE A 58 0.52 -4.07 -22.60
C PHE A 58 0.96 -5.43 -23.20
N GLY A 59 0.08 -6.14 -23.91
CA GLY A 59 0.43 -7.43 -24.54
C GLY A 59 0.68 -8.54 -23.52
N SER A 60 1.74 -9.32 -23.75
CA SER A 60 2.11 -10.47 -22.91
C SER A 60 3.05 -10.13 -21.74
N GLN A 61 3.65 -8.96 -21.75
CA GLN A 61 4.57 -8.47 -20.71
C GLN A 61 4.31 -7.00 -20.43
N ILE A 62 4.44 -6.62 -19.16
CA ILE A 62 4.30 -5.24 -18.74
C ILE A 62 5.59 -4.48 -19.08
N GLU A 63 5.45 -3.47 -19.91
CA GLU A 63 6.54 -2.51 -20.20
C GLU A 63 6.55 -1.46 -19.09
N TRP A 64 7.28 -1.72 -18.01
CA TRP A 64 7.29 -0.87 -16.82
C TRP A 64 7.74 0.57 -17.05
N ASP A 65 8.61 0.79 -18.05
CA ASP A 65 9.09 2.12 -18.42
C ASP A 65 8.16 2.83 -19.44
N ALA A 66 7.04 2.21 -19.82
CA ALA A 66 6.09 2.82 -20.72
C ALA A 66 5.45 4.06 -20.08
N ASP A 67 5.35 5.13 -20.88
CA ASP A 67 4.54 6.31 -20.56
C ASP A 67 3.71 6.69 -21.80
N PRO A 68 2.67 5.91 -22.11
CA PRO A 68 1.88 6.09 -23.33
C PRO A 68 1.09 7.39 -23.35
N PHE A 69 0.96 8.06 -22.22
CA PHE A 69 0.16 9.28 -22.07
C PHE A 69 1.02 10.53 -21.79
N ASN A 70 2.34 10.38 -21.62
CA ASN A 70 3.25 11.43 -21.18
C ASN A 70 2.74 12.08 -19.88
N GLN A 71 2.42 11.25 -18.89
CA GLN A 71 1.80 11.69 -17.63
C GLN A 71 2.46 11.02 -16.42
N ARG A 72 3.13 11.84 -15.61
CA ARG A 72 3.77 11.37 -14.37
C ARG A 72 2.80 10.62 -13.44
N ASN A 73 1.52 11.04 -13.39
CA ASN A 73 0.52 10.36 -12.58
C ASN A 73 0.27 8.92 -13.06
N TRP A 74 0.29 8.69 -14.39
CA TRP A 74 0.10 7.35 -14.93
C TRP A 74 1.28 6.43 -14.56
N THR A 75 2.53 6.89 -14.76
CA THR A 75 3.72 6.11 -14.39
C THR A 75 3.78 5.85 -12.89
N PHE A 76 3.42 6.84 -12.07
CA PHE A 76 3.26 6.66 -10.63
C PHE A 76 2.25 5.54 -10.31
N GLN A 77 1.06 5.57 -10.89
CA GLN A 77 0.03 4.55 -10.64
C GLN A 77 0.49 3.17 -11.08
N LEU A 78 1.20 3.06 -12.23
CA LEU A 78 1.76 1.80 -12.72
C LEU A 78 2.71 1.19 -11.67
N HIS A 79 3.68 1.97 -11.18
CA HIS A 79 4.68 1.53 -10.20
C HIS A 79 4.16 1.43 -8.76
N SER A 80 3.05 2.07 -8.42
CA SER A 80 2.38 1.88 -7.13
C SER A 80 1.79 0.49 -6.96
N MET A 81 1.52 -0.18 -8.08
CA MET A 81 0.95 -1.52 -8.16
C MET A 81 -0.40 -1.71 -7.43
N LYS A 82 -1.07 -0.60 -7.05
CA LYS A 82 -2.42 -0.65 -6.45
C LYS A 82 -3.43 -1.38 -7.33
N TRP A 83 -3.25 -1.32 -8.63
CA TRP A 83 -4.11 -1.99 -9.61
C TRP A 83 -4.07 -3.52 -9.50
N LEU A 84 -3.05 -4.10 -8.84
CA LEU A 84 -3.00 -5.52 -8.53
C LEU A 84 -4.00 -5.94 -7.44
N ASP A 85 -4.50 -5.02 -6.63
CA ASP A 85 -5.45 -5.31 -5.54
C ASP A 85 -6.69 -6.08 -6.05
N VAL A 86 -7.24 -5.70 -7.19
CA VAL A 86 -8.38 -6.39 -7.78
C VAL A 86 -8.02 -7.82 -8.22
N VAL A 87 -6.81 -8.04 -8.75
CA VAL A 87 -6.32 -9.36 -9.13
C VAL A 87 -6.12 -10.23 -7.89
N ARG A 88 -5.47 -9.70 -6.85
CA ARG A 88 -5.26 -10.37 -5.57
C ARG A 88 -6.59 -10.79 -4.93
N ARG A 89 -7.54 -9.87 -4.79
CA ARG A 89 -8.86 -10.17 -4.20
C ARG A 89 -9.64 -11.20 -5.01
N THR A 90 -9.52 -11.17 -6.34
CA THR A 90 -10.14 -12.19 -7.21
C THR A 90 -9.50 -13.56 -6.99
N ALA A 91 -8.16 -13.62 -6.88
CA ALA A 91 -7.46 -14.87 -6.55
C ALA A 91 -7.89 -15.43 -5.18
N GLU A 92 -8.06 -14.58 -4.17
CA GLU A 92 -8.50 -14.97 -2.84
C GLU A 92 -9.95 -15.48 -2.79
N GLN A 93 -10.82 -14.93 -3.64
CA GLN A 93 -12.23 -15.32 -3.72
C GLN A 93 -12.45 -16.57 -4.59
N SER A 94 -11.50 -16.90 -5.45
CA SER A 94 -11.57 -18.01 -6.39
C SER A 94 -10.26 -18.83 -6.37
N PRO A 95 -9.93 -19.48 -5.25
CA PRO A 95 -8.66 -20.19 -5.10
C PRO A 95 -8.50 -21.39 -6.06
N GLU A 96 -9.61 -21.90 -6.60
CA GLU A 96 -9.61 -22.91 -7.66
C GLU A 96 -9.11 -22.38 -9.02
N ASP A 97 -9.15 -21.07 -9.23
CA ASP A 97 -8.68 -20.40 -10.44
C ASP A 97 -7.28 -19.83 -10.21
N SER A 98 -6.27 -20.67 -10.36
CA SER A 98 -4.89 -20.34 -10.07
C SER A 98 -4.26 -19.30 -11.03
N GLU A 99 -4.95 -18.86 -12.09
CA GLU A 99 -4.40 -17.90 -13.05
C GLU A 99 -4.18 -16.54 -12.42
N PHE A 100 -5.12 -16.07 -11.61
CA PHE A 100 -5.01 -14.78 -10.92
C PHE A 100 -3.84 -14.76 -9.94
N ALA A 101 -3.68 -15.83 -9.14
CA ALA A 101 -2.56 -15.94 -8.21
C ALA A 101 -1.22 -15.98 -8.96
N ARG A 102 -1.11 -16.78 -10.02
CA ARG A 102 0.11 -16.85 -10.85
C ARG A 102 0.43 -15.52 -11.50
N PHE A 103 -0.57 -14.81 -12.04
CA PHE A 103 -0.36 -13.48 -12.62
C PHE A 103 0.15 -12.49 -11.58
N TRP A 104 -0.47 -12.46 -10.39
CA TRP A 104 -0.05 -11.59 -9.30
C TRP A 104 1.40 -11.86 -8.89
N VAL A 105 1.74 -13.11 -8.60
CA VAL A 105 3.11 -13.54 -8.24
C VAL A 105 4.09 -13.17 -9.33
N HIS A 106 3.81 -13.54 -10.59
CA HIS A 106 4.69 -13.22 -11.72
C HIS A 106 4.94 -11.71 -11.83
N THR A 107 3.90 -10.90 -11.70
CA THR A 107 4.00 -9.44 -11.81
C THR A 107 4.87 -8.84 -10.71
N VAL A 108 4.72 -9.30 -9.46
CA VAL A 108 5.54 -8.88 -8.33
C VAL A 108 7.01 -9.23 -8.54
N PHE A 109 7.29 -10.46 -8.96
CA PHE A 109 8.67 -10.90 -9.19
C PHE A 109 9.31 -10.26 -10.43
N ASP A 110 8.55 -10.04 -11.52
CA ASP A 110 9.04 -9.33 -12.71
C ASP A 110 9.42 -7.88 -12.39
N TRP A 111 8.56 -7.16 -11.66
CA TRP A 111 8.89 -5.81 -11.18
C TRP A 111 10.12 -5.83 -10.28
N SER A 112 10.19 -6.75 -9.33
CA SER A 112 11.28 -6.85 -8.36
C SER A 112 12.60 -7.17 -9.04
N ALA A 113 12.62 -8.09 -10.00
CA ALA A 113 13.83 -8.44 -10.75
C ALA A 113 14.44 -7.23 -11.49
N ARG A 114 13.59 -6.27 -11.92
CA ARG A 114 14.05 -5.08 -12.65
C ARG A 114 14.46 -3.94 -11.72
N TYR A 115 13.70 -3.69 -10.68
CA TYR A 115 13.79 -2.41 -9.94
C TYR A 115 14.17 -2.55 -8.47
N LEU A 116 14.20 -3.76 -7.92
CA LEU A 116 14.46 -3.92 -6.49
C LEU A 116 15.79 -3.27 -6.09
N ASN A 117 16.82 -3.38 -6.93
CA ASN A 117 18.14 -2.77 -6.73
C ASN A 117 18.36 -1.45 -7.48
N ALA A 118 17.40 -1.02 -8.29
CA ALA A 118 17.48 0.23 -9.07
C ALA A 118 16.93 1.41 -8.25
N VAL A 119 17.52 1.66 -7.09
CA VAL A 119 16.99 2.61 -6.07
C VAL A 119 16.98 4.08 -6.52
N ASP A 120 17.77 4.40 -7.53
CA ASP A 120 17.82 5.75 -8.11
C ASP A 120 16.90 5.89 -9.34
N HIS A 121 16.14 4.84 -9.66
CA HIS A 121 15.19 4.91 -10.76
C HIS A 121 14.10 5.95 -10.47
N PRO A 122 13.88 6.93 -11.36
CA PRO A 122 13.12 8.14 -11.03
C PRO A 122 11.62 7.89 -10.76
N VAL A 123 11.12 6.73 -11.15
CA VAL A 123 9.69 6.39 -11.03
C VAL A 123 9.45 5.18 -10.15
N ALA A 124 10.28 4.12 -10.28
CA ALA A 124 10.05 2.85 -9.58
C ALA A 124 10.04 2.99 -8.05
N TRP A 125 10.88 3.90 -7.52
CA TRP A 125 10.98 4.19 -6.09
C TRP A 125 10.51 5.62 -5.75
N MET A 126 9.49 6.08 -6.44
CA MET A 126 8.97 7.42 -6.30
C MET A 126 8.00 7.53 -5.12
N ASP A 127 8.38 8.36 -4.18
CA ASP A 127 7.64 8.84 -3.02
C ASP A 127 6.55 7.85 -2.47
N MET A 128 5.25 8.18 -2.50
CA MET A 128 4.21 7.30 -1.92
C MET A 128 3.98 5.99 -2.69
N ALA A 129 4.54 5.81 -3.92
CA ALA A 129 4.35 4.57 -4.68
C ALA A 129 5.01 3.38 -3.99
N ASP A 130 6.16 3.59 -3.35
CA ASP A 130 6.87 2.56 -2.61
C ASP A 130 6.07 2.07 -1.39
N GLY A 131 5.45 2.97 -0.64
CA GLY A 131 4.57 2.62 0.48
C GLY A 131 3.33 1.85 0.04
N MET A 132 2.63 2.32 -1.01
CA MET A 132 1.44 1.67 -1.55
C MET A 132 1.74 0.26 -2.08
N ARG A 133 2.81 0.11 -2.86
CA ARG A 133 3.27 -1.18 -3.39
C ARG A 133 3.62 -2.14 -2.27
N THR A 134 4.31 -1.66 -1.24
CA THR A 134 4.67 -2.49 -0.08
C THR A 134 3.43 -3.05 0.62
N ILE A 135 2.38 -2.24 0.79
CA ILE A 135 1.11 -2.72 1.36
C ILE A 135 0.51 -3.81 0.48
N GLU A 136 0.42 -3.59 -0.84
CA GLU A 136 -0.12 -4.60 -1.75
C GLU A 136 0.69 -5.89 -1.73
N PHE A 137 2.02 -5.79 -1.68
CA PHE A 137 2.88 -6.96 -1.56
C PHE A 137 2.58 -7.73 -0.27
N VAL A 138 2.58 -7.09 0.88
CA VAL A 138 2.28 -7.75 2.15
C VAL A 138 0.91 -8.43 2.13
N LEU A 139 -0.12 -7.77 1.59
CA LEU A 139 -1.47 -8.33 1.51
C LEU A 139 -1.55 -9.59 0.63
N GLY A 140 -0.75 -9.64 -0.42
CA GLY A 140 -0.71 -10.78 -1.33
C GLY A 140 0.24 -11.91 -0.94
N ALA A 141 0.90 -11.82 0.21
CA ALA A 141 1.90 -12.80 0.67
C ALA A 141 1.40 -14.25 0.66
N LYS A 142 0.11 -14.47 0.95
CA LYS A 142 -0.51 -15.81 0.93
C LYS A 142 -0.70 -16.41 -0.47
N LEU A 143 -0.53 -15.62 -1.53
CA LEU A 143 -0.56 -16.11 -2.91
C LEU A 143 0.79 -16.66 -3.36
N VAL A 144 1.85 -16.40 -2.59
CA VAL A 144 3.22 -16.78 -2.96
C VAL A 144 3.46 -18.25 -2.63
N PRO A 145 3.89 -19.08 -3.59
CA PRO A 145 4.26 -20.49 -3.34
C PRO A 145 5.41 -20.63 -2.35
N ASP A 146 5.44 -21.73 -1.60
CA ASP A 146 6.42 -22.01 -0.55
C ASP A 146 7.87 -21.96 -1.06
N ASP A 147 8.11 -22.46 -2.27
CA ASP A 147 9.44 -22.49 -2.89
C ASP A 147 9.97 -21.08 -3.27
N LEU A 148 9.08 -20.11 -3.47
CA LEU A 148 9.41 -18.72 -3.76
C LEU A 148 9.37 -17.82 -2.52
N PHE A 149 8.81 -18.32 -1.40
CA PHE A 149 8.51 -17.47 -0.26
C PHE A 149 9.76 -16.86 0.39
N ARG A 150 10.90 -17.53 0.32
CA ARG A 150 12.17 -16.99 0.83
C ARG A 150 12.61 -15.77 0.06
N GLU A 151 12.61 -15.85 -1.27
CA GLU A 151 12.97 -14.72 -2.15
C GLU A 151 11.98 -13.56 -1.97
N TYR A 152 10.71 -13.91 -1.80
CA TYR A 152 9.68 -12.91 -1.51
C TYR A 152 9.92 -12.17 -0.19
N LEU A 153 10.36 -12.83 0.87
CA LEU A 153 10.73 -12.17 2.12
C LEU A 153 11.92 -11.21 1.94
N ASP A 154 12.87 -11.54 1.07
CA ASP A 154 13.99 -10.64 0.77
C ASP A 154 13.52 -9.38 0.01
N ILE A 155 12.52 -9.52 -0.88
CA ILE A 155 11.84 -8.38 -1.51
C ILE A 155 11.20 -7.47 -0.46
N LEU A 156 10.45 -8.04 0.49
CA LEU A 156 9.79 -7.27 1.54
C LEU A 156 10.79 -6.60 2.50
N ARG A 157 11.89 -7.27 2.84
CA ARG A 157 12.96 -6.68 3.67
C ARG A 157 13.57 -5.47 3.02
N LEU A 158 13.86 -5.55 1.71
CA LEU A 158 14.42 -4.40 1.00
C LEU A 158 13.43 -3.23 0.94
N HIS A 159 12.14 -3.49 0.75
CA HIS A 159 11.12 -2.45 0.86
C HIS A 159 11.10 -1.81 2.26
N ALA A 160 11.19 -2.63 3.32
CA ALA A 160 11.25 -2.13 4.69
C ALA A 160 12.51 -1.24 4.91
N GLU A 161 13.67 -1.68 4.46
CA GLU A 161 14.92 -0.89 4.52
C GLU A 161 14.80 0.46 3.80
N LYS A 162 14.22 0.47 2.60
CA LYS A 162 14.02 1.70 1.82
C LYS A 162 13.04 2.66 2.48
N LEU A 163 11.92 2.15 2.99
CA LEU A 163 10.92 2.96 3.69
C LEU A 163 11.41 3.45 5.06
N ALA A 164 12.34 2.72 5.69
CA ALA A 164 12.95 3.11 6.96
C ALA A 164 13.96 4.25 6.81
N ASP A 165 14.51 4.48 5.61
CA ASP A 165 15.50 5.55 5.37
C ASP A 165 14.87 6.95 5.50
N PRO A 166 15.22 7.74 6.55
CA PRO A 166 14.62 9.05 6.75
C PRO A 166 14.93 10.05 5.62
N SER A 167 16.02 9.84 4.88
CA SER A 167 16.40 10.73 3.76
C SER A 167 15.46 10.64 2.57
N ARG A 168 14.69 9.56 2.47
CA ARG A 168 13.69 9.30 1.43
C ARG A 168 12.29 9.74 1.83
N ARG A 169 12.10 10.14 3.09
CA ARG A 169 10.79 10.50 3.61
C ARG A 169 10.35 11.86 3.12
N VAL A 170 9.10 11.95 2.68
CA VAL A 170 8.44 13.19 2.31
C VAL A 170 7.36 13.55 3.33
N GLY A 171 6.84 14.77 3.28
CA GLY A 171 5.75 15.22 4.14
C GLY A 171 4.35 14.94 3.56
N GLY A 172 3.33 15.36 4.28
CA GLY A 172 1.95 15.29 3.85
C GLY A 172 1.43 13.88 3.62
N ASN A 173 0.47 13.75 2.71
CA ASN A 173 -0.13 12.47 2.35
C ASN A 173 0.86 11.47 1.72
N HIS A 174 1.90 11.96 1.06
CA HIS A 174 2.95 11.10 0.50
C HIS A 174 3.71 10.37 1.62
N GLY A 175 4.16 11.11 2.65
CA GLY A 175 4.81 10.54 3.82
C GLY A 175 3.89 9.62 4.62
N LEU A 176 2.59 9.93 4.67
CA LEU A 176 1.60 9.06 5.28
C LEU A 176 1.59 7.67 4.63
N HIS A 177 1.56 7.59 3.29
CA HIS A 177 1.56 6.30 2.59
C HIS A 177 2.89 5.55 2.75
N GLN A 178 4.03 6.24 2.77
CA GLN A 178 5.32 5.62 3.05
C GLN A 178 5.35 5.00 4.44
N LEU A 179 4.91 5.73 5.46
CA LEU A 179 4.90 5.25 6.84
C LEU A 179 3.86 4.16 7.09
N GLN A 180 2.72 4.19 6.41
CA GLN A 180 1.77 3.07 6.44
C GLN A 180 2.39 1.80 5.84
N GLY A 181 3.09 1.93 4.70
CA GLY A 181 3.81 0.82 4.08
C GLY A 181 4.86 0.24 5.02
N LEU A 182 5.64 1.10 5.68
CA LEU A 182 6.65 0.70 6.65
C LEU A 182 6.03 -0.02 7.86
N LEU A 183 4.95 0.52 8.43
CA LEU A 183 4.24 -0.08 9.56
C LEU A 183 3.73 -1.49 9.21
N VAL A 184 3.12 -1.63 8.03
CA VAL A 184 2.53 -2.90 7.57
C VAL A 184 3.62 -3.95 7.32
N VAL A 185 4.72 -3.60 6.66
CA VAL A 185 5.79 -4.55 6.38
C VAL A 185 6.59 -4.91 7.63
N ALA A 186 6.82 -3.97 8.54
CA ALA A 186 7.47 -4.24 9.83
C ALA A 186 6.64 -5.18 10.70
N SER A 187 5.31 -4.97 10.74
CA SER A 187 4.38 -5.87 11.42
C SER A 187 4.42 -7.27 10.81
N PHE A 188 4.38 -7.37 9.47
CA PHE A 188 4.48 -8.64 8.76
C PHE A 188 5.79 -9.38 9.04
N LEU A 189 6.91 -8.67 9.01
CA LEU A 189 8.25 -9.22 9.29
C LEU A 189 8.48 -9.48 10.78
N ARG A 190 7.54 -9.12 11.67
CA ARG A 190 7.66 -9.19 13.14
C ARG A 190 8.86 -8.41 13.68
N ASP A 191 9.18 -7.31 13.06
CA ASP A 191 10.19 -6.38 13.53
C ASP A 191 9.52 -5.33 14.42
N ASP A 192 9.46 -5.63 15.73
CA ASP A 192 8.77 -4.76 16.69
C ASP A 192 9.47 -3.41 16.88
N GLU A 193 10.78 -3.33 16.72
CA GLU A 193 11.53 -2.07 16.80
C GLU A 193 11.19 -1.16 15.61
N LEU A 194 11.25 -1.68 14.40
CA LEU A 194 10.89 -0.96 13.18
C LEU A 194 9.41 -0.55 13.18
N LYS A 195 8.53 -1.44 13.64
CA LYS A 195 7.09 -1.17 13.78
C LYS A 195 6.83 0.00 14.73
N LEU A 196 7.48 0.02 15.90
CA LEU A 196 7.33 1.10 16.87
C LEU A 196 7.91 2.41 16.33
N SER A 197 9.02 2.37 15.61
CA SER A 197 9.60 3.53 14.93
C SER A 197 8.62 4.10 13.89
N ALA A 198 8.08 3.26 13.01
CA ALA A 198 7.09 3.66 12.01
C ALA A 198 5.84 4.28 12.62
N ALA A 199 5.34 3.69 13.72
CA ALA A 199 4.19 4.21 14.46
C ALA A 199 4.47 5.58 15.08
N THR A 200 5.66 5.76 15.66
CA THR A 200 6.09 7.04 16.24
C THR A 200 6.17 8.12 15.17
N ASP A 201 6.77 7.80 14.04
CA ASP A 201 6.90 8.73 12.90
C ASP A 201 5.53 9.07 12.28
N LEU A 202 4.60 8.11 12.19
CA LEU A 202 3.21 8.37 11.76
C LEU A 202 2.51 9.37 12.67
N VAL A 203 2.58 9.18 13.98
CA VAL A 203 2.00 10.12 14.94
C VAL A 203 2.70 11.47 14.87
N GLY A 204 4.01 11.50 14.70
CA GLY A 204 4.80 12.71 14.50
C GLY A 204 4.37 13.48 13.25
N LEU A 205 4.20 12.78 12.12
CA LEU A 205 3.72 13.37 10.87
C LEU A 205 2.30 13.94 11.04
N PHE A 206 1.37 13.19 11.66
CA PHE A 206 0.04 13.70 11.97
C PHE A 206 0.09 15.01 12.78
N ASN A 207 0.93 15.04 13.81
CA ASN A 207 1.10 16.22 14.65
C ASN A 207 1.68 17.42 13.90
N SER A 208 2.42 17.18 12.83
CA SER A 208 2.94 18.24 11.96
C SER A 208 1.94 18.74 10.93
N GLU A 209 0.98 17.89 10.50
CA GLU A 209 0.02 18.19 9.44
C GLU A 209 -1.32 18.74 9.97
N TYR A 210 -1.67 18.46 11.22
CA TYR A 210 -2.90 18.92 11.84
C TYR A 210 -2.61 19.83 13.03
N ASP A 211 -3.32 20.95 13.11
CA ASP A 211 -3.26 21.85 14.25
C ASP A 211 -4.00 21.29 15.49
N VAL A 212 -4.02 22.07 16.55
CA VAL A 212 -4.67 21.67 17.81
C VAL A 212 -6.19 21.56 17.72
N GLU A 213 -6.78 22.19 16.73
CA GLU A 213 -8.22 22.21 16.46
C GLU A 213 -8.64 21.11 15.48
N GLY A 214 -7.67 20.38 14.90
CA GLY A 214 -7.91 19.32 13.92
C GLY A 214 -8.03 19.82 12.49
N THR A 215 -7.50 21.01 12.18
CA THR A 215 -7.46 21.52 10.80
C THR A 215 -6.20 21.03 10.10
N ASN A 216 -6.37 20.44 8.92
CA ASN A 216 -5.24 20.02 8.08
C ASN A 216 -4.61 21.24 7.37
N LYS A 217 -3.29 21.27 7.31
CA LYS A 217 -2.50 22.38 6.72
C LYS A 217 -2.71 22.60 5.23
N GLU A 218 -3.14 21.60 4.47
CA GLU A 218 -3.33 21.72 3.02
C GLU A 218 -4.44 22.71 2.63
N GLY A 219 -5.33 23.07 3.55
CA GLY A 219 -6.28 24.18 3.42
C GLY A 219 -7.38 24.02 2.37
N ALA A 220 -7.29 23.09 1.43
CA ALA A 220 -8.31 22.83 0.43
C ALA A 220 -9.36 21.84 0.97
N LEU A 221 -10.63 22.19 0.95
CA LEU A 221 -11.71 21.40 1.55
C LEU A 221 -11.79 19.96 1.02
N ALA A 222 -11.62 19.77 -0.29
CA ALA A 222 -11.62 18.44 -0.91
C ALA A 222 -10.43 17.58 -0.43
N TYR A 223 -9.25 18.19 -0.26
CA TYR A 223 -8.08 17.52 0.29
C TYR A 223 -8.24 17.24 1.79
N HIS A 224 -8.94 18.09 2.53
CA HIS A 224 -9.19 17.86 3.94
C HIS A 224 -10.03 16.58 4.17
N ASP A 225 -11.08 16.36 3.37
CA ASP A 225 -11.90 15.14 3.42
C ASP A 225 -11.07 13.90 3.05
N LEU A 226 -10.28 13.99 1.98
CA LEU A 226 -9.44 12.89 1.52
C LEU A 226 -8.36 12.54 2.56
N ASN A 227 -7.68 13.54 3.12
CA ASN A 227 -6.69 13.36 4.18
C ASN A 227 -7.32 12.78 5.45
N TYR A 228 -8.52 13.25 5.84
CA TYR A 228 -9.24 12.66 6.97
C TYR A 228 -9.43 11.14 6.80
N HIS A 229 -9.88 10.68 5.64
CA HIS A 229 -10.08 9.25 5.38
C HIS A 229 -8.77 8.46 5.41
N TRP A 230 -7.69 8.98 4.83
CA TRP A 230 -6.39 8.31 4.85
C TRP A 230 -5.82 8.20 6.27
N TRP A 231 -5.94 9.28 7.05
CA TRP A 231 -5.50 9.28 8.44
C TRP A 231 -6.36 8.38 9.33
N GLN A 232 -7.67 8.29 9.07
CA GLN A 232 -8.53 7.34 9.77
C GLN A 232 -8.05 5.91 9.56
N LEU A 233 -7.75 5.52 8.30
CA LEU A 233 -7.22 4.19 8.00
C LEU A 233 -5.87 3.92 8.68
N ALA A 234 -4.99 4.93 8.74
CA ALA A 234 -3.72 4.82 9.42
C ALA A 234 -3.90 4.63 10.93
N PHE A 235 -4.83 5.35 11.54
CA PHE A 235 -5.13 5.26 12.97
C PHE A 235 -5.80 3.93 13.32
N ASP A 236 -6.76 3.48 12.52
CA ASP A 236 -7.36 2.16 12.68
C ASP A 236 -6.29 1.06 12.65
N ARG A 237 -5.30 1.21 11.76
CA ARG A 237 -4.17 0.29 11.71
C ARG A 237 -3.29 0.36 12.95
N LEU A 238 -2.95 1.55 13.43
CA LEU A 238 -2.15 1.73 14.65
C LEU A 238 -2.85 1.13 15.87
N GLU A 239 -4.17 1.28 15.99
CA GLU A 239 -4.96 0.69 17.08
C GLU A 239 -4.96 -0.84 17.02
N LEU A 240 -5.05 -1.44 15.82
CA LEU A 240 -4.92 -2.88 15.63
C LEU A 240 -3.54 -3.42 16.07
N GLU A 241 -2.48 -2.63 15.87
CA GLU A 241 -1.14 -2.95 16.37
C GLU A 241 -0.97 -2.68 17.88
N GLY A 242 -2.03 -2.25 18.58
CA GLY A 242 -2.01 -1.94 20.01
C GLY A 242 -1.34 -0.61 20.36
N ILE A 243 -1.13 0.27 19.38
CA ILE A 243 -0.51 1.59 19.58
C ILE A 243 -1.55 2.59 20.07
N LYS A 244 -1.25 3.23 21.19
CA LYS A 244 -2.14 4.25 21.77
C LYS A 244 -1.92 5.61 21.10
N LEU A 245 -2.96 6.17 20.53
CA LEU A 245 -2.93 7.43 19.77
C LEU A 245 -3.02 8.69 20.67
N GLY A 246 -3.48 8.55 21.92
CA GLY A 246 -3.57 9.67 22.85
C GLY A 246 -4.47 10.81 22.34
N SER A 247 -3.96 12.04 22.34
CA SER A 247 -4.71 13.22 21.86
C SER A 247 -4.88 13.27 20.33
N ALA A 248 -4.13 12.47 19.57
CA ALA A 248 -4.22 12.46 18.11
C ALA A 248 -5.58 11.95 17.60
N SER A 249 -6.15 10.91 18.25
CA SER A 249 -7.49 10.41 17.91
C SER A 249 -8.56 11.49 18.05
N ARG A 250 -8.53 12.26 19.17
CA ARG A 250 -9.49 13.34 19.40
C ARG A 250 -9.38 14.42 18.31
N ARG A 251 -8.14 14.80 17.92
CA ARG A 251 -7.93 15.81 16.88
C ARG A 251 -8.43 15.36 15.50
N LEU A 252 -8.27 14.09 15.18
CA LEU A 252 -8.83 13.55 13.96
C LEU A 252 -10.36 13.55 13.96
N GLU A 253 -10.99 13.23 15.11
CA GLU A 253 -12.45 13.37 15.26
C GLU A 253 -12.93 14.82 15.14
N ASP A 254 -12.20 15.77 15.70
CA ASP A 254 -12.53 17.19 15.57
C ASP A 254 -12.40 17.68 14.14
N SER A 255 -11.41 17.18 13.38
CA SER A 255 -11.28 17.37 11.93
C SER A 255 -12.56 17.01 11.16
N ARG A 256 -13.17 15.87 11.50
CA ARG A 256 -14.45 15.44 10.91
C ARG A 256 -15.60 16.40 11.21
N LYS A 257 -15.65 16.96 12.43
CA LYS A 257 -16.69 17.94 12.80
C LYS A 257 -16.56 19.25 12.04
N HIS A 258 -15.32 19.67 11.77
CA HIS A 258 -15.06 20.84 10.94
C HIS A 258 -15.54 20.61 9.50
N LEU A 259 -15.25 19.46 8.89
CA LEU A 259 -15.77 19.10 7.56
C LEU A 259 -17.29 19.23 7.50
N ALA A 260 -18.02 18.73 8.51
CA ALA A 260 -19.48 18.77 8.57
C ALA A 260 -20.06 20.20 8.59
N GLN A 261 -19.28 21.23 8.95
CA GLN A 261 -19.71 22.62 8.94
C GLN A 261 -19.67 23.25 7.54
N PHE A 262 -18.88 22.69 6.63
CA PHE A 262 -18.73 23.19 5.25
C PHE A 262 -19.64 22.49 4.23
N VAL A 263 -20.33 21.41 4.62
CA VAL A 263 -21.24 20.61 3.78
C VAL A 263 -22.71 20.98 4.03
N ARG A 264 -22.99 22.26 4.27
CA ARG A 264 -24.37 22.78 4.42
C ARG A 264 -24.88 23.44 3.13
#